data_a3642cce5dbd632aff39a2bd187205c4
#
_entry.id   a3642cce5dbd632aff39a2bd187205c4
#
_cell.length_a   1.000
_cell.length_b   1.000
_cell.length_c   1.000
_cell.angle_alpha   90.00
_cell.angle_beta   90.00
_cell.angle_gamma   90.00
#
_symmetry.space_group_name_H-M   'P 1'
#
loop_
_entity.id
_entity.type
_entity.pdbx_description
1 polymer ?
#
loop_
_entity_poly.entity_id
_entity_poly.type
_entity_poly.pdbx_seq_one_letter_code
_entity_poly.pdbx_strand_id
1 'polypeptide(L)'
;MPRLYIKANDLEELDSVRIFDDRGKEVYYTKDDFIATGHRIKIYMAETITECAYVQEKYDRLGDTRFEFASKDRFGTVARDPMSRMARYLVDYDEAWEIVGDPYIWKYSVYRGAIKIIDVRSEPYLIPGQALNLTPTHIITFDSESDVLIGLTFVLAIYALNKYRY
;
A
#
# COMPACT_ATOMS: atom_id res chain seq x y z
N MET A 1 -2.79 -0.66 -18.85
CA MET A 1 -2.40 -0.20 -17.51
C MET A 1 -2.56 -1.35 -16.52
N PRO A 2 -1.51 -1.74 -15.80
CA PRO A 2 -1.61 -2.82 -14.83
C PRO A 2 -2.55 -2.45 -13.68
N ARG A 3 -3.27 -3.45 -13.17
CA ARG A 3 -4.16 -3.27 -12.03
C ARG A 3 -3.96 -4.39 -11.02
N LEU A 4 -4.08 -4.02 -9.74
CA LEU A 4 -4.12 -4.98 -8.65
C LEU A 4 -5.41 -4.80 -7.86
N TYR A 5 -5.88 -5.89 -7.27
CA TYR A 5 -7.16 -5.93 -6.58
C TYR A 5 -6.97 -6.50 -5.17
N ILE A 6 -7.52 -5.83 -4.18
CA ILE A 6 -7.46 -6.25 -2.78
C ILE A 6 -8.89 -6.21 -2.23
N LYS A 7 -9.34 -7.32 -1.62
CA LYS A 7 -10.62 -7.33 -0.91
C LYS A 7 -10.50 -6.49 0.36
N ALA A 8 -11.45 -5.59 0.58
CA ALA A 8 -11.38 -4.68 1.73
C ALA A 8 -11.27 -5.40 3.08
N ASN A 9 -11.99 -6.52 3.24
CA ASN A 9 -11.95 -7.27 4.49
C ASN A 9 -10.61 -8.01 4.73
N ASP A 10 -9.82 -8.28 3.69
CA ASP A 10 -8.50 -8.86 3.86
C ASP A 10 -7.53 -7.90 4.58
N LEU A 11 -7.79 -6.60 4.51
CA LEU A 11 -6.96 -5.57 5.14
C LEU A 11 -7.19 -5.43 6.65
N GLU A 12 -8.16 -6.12 7.22
CA GLU A 12 -8.34 -6.14 8.67
C GLU A 12 -7.10 -6.71 9.37
N GLU A 13 -6.44 -7.66 8.71
CA GLU A 13 -5.18 -8.24 9.19
C GLU A 13 -4.13 -8.18 8.08
N LEU A 14 -3.12 -7.33 8.26
CA LEU A 14 -2.01 -7.21 7.30
C LEU A 14 -1.09 -8.43 7.28
N ASP A 15 -1.34 -9.41 8.13
CA ASP A 15 -0.62 -10.69 8.15
C ASP A 15 -1.01 -11.64 7.03
N SER A 16 -2.12 -11.39 6.34
CA SER A 16 -2.65 -12.34 5.36
C SER A 16 -3.40 -11.69 4.21
N VAL A 17 -2.96 -10.52 3.76
CA VAL A 17 -3.57 -9.84 2.62
C VAL A 17 -3.19 -10.58 1.34
N ARG A 18 -4.20 -10.92 0.53
CA ARG A 18 -4.01 -11.49 -0.80
C ARG A 18 -4.26 -10.44 -1.86
N ILE A 19 -3.39 -10.40 -2.84
CA ILE A 19 -3.42 -9.38 -3.90
C ILE A 19 -3.54 -10.10 -5.25
N PHE A 20 -4.54 -9.69 -6.03
CA PHE A 20 -4.94 -10.35 -7.28
C PHE A 20 -4.69 -9.47 -8.49
N ASP A 21 -4.45 -10.09 -9.64
CA ASP A 21 -4.36 -9.41 -10.93
C ASP A 21 -5.73 -9.33 -11.64
N ASP A 22 -5.77 -8.81 -12.88
CA ASP A 22 -6.99 -8.65 -13.68
C ASP A 22 -7.68 -9.98 -14.00
N ARG A 23 -6.96 -11.09 -13.93
CA ARG A 23 -7.51 -12.42 -14.22
C ARG A 23 -8.00 -13.13 -12.97
N GLY A 24 -7.88 -12.49 -11.80
CA GLY A 24 -8.21 -13.09 -10.53
C GLY A 24 -7.16 -14.04 -10.00
N LYS A 25 -5.96 -14.01 -10.57
CA LYS A 25 -4.82 -14.79 -10.07
C LYS A 25 -4.18 -14.05 -8.92
N GLU A 26 -3.92 -14.75 -7.80
CA GLU A 26 -3.14 -14.20 -6.71
C GLU A 26 -1.69 -14.01 -7.17
N VAL A 27 -1.17 -12.79 -7.05
CA VAL A 27 0.20 -12.47 -7.49
C VAL A 27 1.11 -12.12 -6.33
N TYR A 28 0.56 -11.59 -5.23
CA TYR A 28 1.29 -11.30 -4.00
C TYR A 28 0.46 -11.64 -2.78
N TYR A 29 1.14 -11.89 -1.66
CA TYR A 29 0.52 -11.97 -0.35
C TYR A 29 1.43 -11.33 0.70
N THR A 30 0.85 -10.98 1.85
CA THR A 30 1.59 -10.32 2.92
C THR A 30 1.67 -11.18 4.16
N LYS A 31 2.70 -10.90 4.96
CA LYS A 31 2.84 -11.38 6.34
C LYS A 31 3.34 -10.23 7.20
N ASP A 32 2.78 -10.10 8.40
CA ASP A 32 3.22 -9.09 9.34
C ASP A 32 4.03 -9.74 10.45
N ASP A 33 5.35 -9.52 10.42
CA ASP A 33 6.23 -9.91 11.50
C ASP A 33 6.29 -8.76 12.51
N PHE A 34 5.44 -8.82 13.53
CA PHE A 34 5.50 -7.85 14.60
C PHE A 34 6.74 -8.11 15.47
N ILE A 35 7.72 -7.23 15.33
CA ILE A 35 8.98 -7.30 16.07
C ILE A 35 9.04 -6.19 17.14
N ALA A 36 10.06 -6.20 17.97
CA ALA A 36 10.22 -5.23 19.06
C ALA A 36 10.20 -3.76 18.61
N THR A 37 10.53 -3.48 17.34
CA THR A 37 10.52 -2.15 16.74
C THR A 37 9.22 -1.81 16.02
N GLY A 38 8.20 -2.66 16.10
CA GLY A 38 6.89 -2.44 15.50
C GLY A 38 6.56 -3.38 14.34
N HIS A 39 5.59 -2.99 13.51
CA HIS A 39 5.13 -3.79 12.40
C HIS A 39 6.13 -3.86 11.26
N ARG A 40 6.35 -5.05 10.75
CA ARG A 40 7.12 -5.29 9.53
C ARG A 40 6.29 -6.16 8.59
N ILE A 41 5.65 -5.53 7.64
CA ILE A 41 4.78 -6.19 6.68
C ILE A 41 5.63 -6.57 5.47
N LYS A 42 5.82 -7.87 5.29
CA LYS A 42 6.58 -8.41 4.17
C LYS A 42 5.63 -8.76 3.04
N ILE A 43 6.04 -8.47 1.82
CA ILE A 43 5.29 -8.81 0.60
C ILE A 43 6.04 -9.92 -0.11
N TYR A 44 5.32 -11.02 -0.36
CA TYR A 44 5.86 -12.20 -1.02
C TYR A 44 5.22 -12.38 -2.38
N MET A 45 5.97 -12.93 -3.31
CA MET A 45 5.40 -13.43 -4.56
C MET A 45 4.53 -14.64 -4.25
N ALA A 46 3.33 -14.69 -4.85
CA ALA A 46 2.39 -15.79 -4.65
C ALA A 46 3.03 -17.14 -4.96
N GLU A 47 2.62 -18.17 -4.22
CA GLU A 47 3.11 -19.55 -4.35
C GLU A 47 4.61 -19.72 -4.08
N THR A 48 5.24 -18.72 -3.47
CA THR A 48 6.67 -18.77 -3.10
C THR A 48 6.87 -18.31 -1.67
N ILE A 49 8.08 -18.48 -1.16
CA ILE A 49 8.54 -17.88 0.09
C ILE A 49 9.52 -16.75 -0.18
N THR A 50 9.51 -16.21 -1.40
CA THR A 50 10.42 -15.15 -1.81
C THR A 50 9.83 -13.79 -1.43
N GLU A 51 10.44 -13.14 -0.45
CA GLU A 51 10.12 -11.75 -0.08
C GLU A 51 10.64 -10.82 -1.17
N CYS A 52 9.75 -9.97 -1.71
CA CYS A 52 10.11 -9.05 -2.79
C CYS A 52 9.97 -7.58 -2.39
N ALA A 53 9.32 -7.29 -1.27
CA ALA A 53 9.15 -5.94 -0.77
C ALA A 53 8.78 -5.97 0.71
N TYR A 54 8.87 -4.83 1.38
CA TYR A 54 8.41 -4.70 2.76
C TYR A 54 7.94 -3.29 3.09
N VAL A 55 7.11 -3.22 4.13
CA VAL A 55 6.68 -1.99 4.78
C VAL A 55 7.06 -2.11 6.24
N GLN A 56 7.81 -1.16 6.79
CA GLN A 56 8.30 -1.25 8.16
C GLN A 56 8.01 0.02 8.96
N GLU A 57 7.44 -0.17 10.14
CA GLU A 57 7.22 0.89 11.11
C GLU A 57 8.56 1.40 11.68
N LYS A 58 8.71 2.71 11.71
CA LYS A 58 9.86 3.39 12.30
C LYS A 58 9.40 4.52 13.19
N TYR A 59 10.17 4.81 14.20
CA TYR A 59 9.95 5.95 15.08
C TYR A 59 11.12 6.91 14.92
N ASP A 60 10.82 8.21 14.87
CA ASP A 60 11.88 9.21 14.94
C ASP A 60 12.25 9.52 16.40
N ARG A 61 13.17 10.47 16.59
CA ARG A 61 13.65 10.85 17.93
C ARG A 61 12.57 11.49 18.80
N LEU A 62 11.52 12.02 18.17
CA LEU A 62 10.39 12.66 18.85
C LEU A 62 9.24 11.70 19.09
N GLY A 63 9.38 10.44 18.66
CA GLY A 63 8.35 9.43 18.79
C GLY A 63 7.30 9.43 17.70
N ASP A 64 7.46 10.25 16.67
CA ASP A 64 6.54 10.27 15.54
C ASP A 64 6.72 9.05 14.66
N THR A 65 5.61 8.38 14.34
CA THR A 65 5.61 7.17 13.54
C THR A 65 5.70 7.49 12.06
N ARG A 66 6.55 6.76 11.37
CA ARG A 66 6.60 6.73 9.91
C ARG A 66 6.74 5.31 9.44
N PHE A 67 6.42 5.07 8.17
CA PHE A 67 6.61 3.76 7.55
C PHE A 67 7.59 3.86 6.41
N GLU A 68 8.58 2.97 6.42
CA GLU A 68 9.44 2.73 5.27
C GLU A 68 8.73 1.80 4.31
N PHE A 69 8.87 2.05 3.03
CA PHE A 69 8.45 1.13 1.99
C PHE A 69 9.63 0.88 1.05
N ALA A 70 9.86 -0.37 0.74
CA ALA A 70 11.03 -0.76 -0.05
C ALA A 70 10.72 -1.94 -0.97
N SER A 71 11.26 -1.90 -2.16
CA SER A 71 11.16 -2.93 -3.18
C SER A 71 12.46 -2.96 -3.96
N LYS A 72 13.20 -4.08 -3.90
CA LYS A 72 14.52 -4.22 -4.53
C LYS A 72 15.48 -3.12 -4.05
N ASP A 73 15.94 -2.26 -4.96
CA ASP A 73 16.83 -1.13 -4.69
C ASP A 73 16.08 0.20 -4.49
N ARG A 74 14.75 0.18 -4.55
CA ARG A 74 13.91 1.38 -4.39
C ARG A 74 13.43 1.47 -2.95
N PHE A 75 13.51 2.67 -2.36
CA PHE A 75 13.26 2.88 -0.95
C PHE A 75 12.70 4.28 -0.71
N GLY A 76 11.72 4.37 0.19
CA GLY A 76 11.17 5.64 0.62
C GLY A 76 10.53 5.55 1.99
N THR A 77 10.03 6.68 2.47
CA THR A 77 9.27 6.76 3.72
C THR A 77 8.02 7.60 3.53
N VAL A 78 6.99 7.29 4.31
CA VAL A 78 5.76 8.08 4.39
C VAL A 78 5.42 8.31 5.85
N ALA A 79 5.02 9.55 6.16
CA ALA A 79 4.61 9.96 7.50
C ALA A 79 3.44 10.92 7.39
N ARG A 80 2.76 11.18 8.51
CA ARG A 80 1.77 12.26 8.58
C ARG A 80 2.48 13.56 8.85
N ASP A 81 1.94 14.64 8.27
CA ASP A 81 2.40 15.98 8.59
C ASP A 81 1.79 16.40 9.94
N PRO A 82 2.60 16.49 11.02
CA PRO A 82 2.08 16.83 12.34
C PRO A 82 1.61 18.28 12.43
N MET A 83 1.99 19.14 11.50
CA MET A 83 1.65 20.55 11.49
C MET A 83 0.36 20.84 10.72
N SER A 84 -0.19 19.85 10.02
CA SER A 84 -1.41 20.01 9.23
C SER A 84 -2.64 19.60 10.00
N ARG A 85 -3.69 20.44 9.97
CA ARG A 85 -5.01 20.12 10.53
C ARG A 85 -5.76 19.12 9.64
N MET A 86 -5.40 19.04 8.35
CA MET A 86 -5.94 18.08 7.41
C MET A 86 -5.02 16.87 7.34
N ALA A 87 -5.58 15.71 7.03
CA ALA A 87 -4.77 14.50 6.83
C ALA A 87 -3.84 14.72 5.64
N ARG A 88 -2.62 15.10 5.92
CA ARG A 88 -1.59 15.36 4.94
C ARG A 88 -0.42 14.41 5.17
N TYR A 89 0.14 13.93 4.09
CA TYR A 89 1.23 12.96 4.13
C TYR A 89 2.52 13.60 3.64
N LEU A 90 3.60 13.28 4.34
CA LEU A 90 4.96 13.63 3.93
C LEU A 90 5.58 12.39 3.30
N VAL A 91 5.90 12.46 2.03
CA VAL A 91 6.51 11.38 1.28
C VAL A 91 7.95 11.74 0.98
N ASP A 92 8.89 10.93 1.47
CA ASP A 92 10.29 11.07 1.14
C ASP A 92 10.70 9.91 0.23
N TYR A 93 10.75 10.21 -1.05
CA TYR A 93 11.09 9.28 -2.11
C TYR A 93 11.72 10.03 -3.28
N ASP A 94 12.71 9.43 -3.92
CA ASP A 94 13.54 10.09 -4.97
C ASP A 94 12.73 10.70 -6.10
N GLU A 95 11.57 10.12 -6.44
CA GLU A 95 10.74 10.61 -7.53
C GLU A 95 9.76 11.71 -7.12
N ALA A 96 9.78 12.16 -5.88
CA ALA A 96 8.91 13.20 -5.35
C ALA A 96 7.42 12.92 -5.59
N TRP A 97 6.94 11.78 -5.09
CA TRP A 97 5.54 11.39 -5.22
C TRP A 97 4.64 12.26 -4.35
N GLU A 98 3.51 12.68 -4.92
CA GLU A 98 2.54 13.53 -4.27
C GLU A 98 1.17 12.86 -4.26
N ILE A 99 0.53 12.85 -3.08
CA ILE A 99 -0.79 12.24 -2.87
C ILE A 99 -1.87 13.31 -3.07
N VAL A 100 -2.87 13.00 -3.90
CA VAL A 100 -4.05 13.84 -4.12
C VAL A 100 -5.30 13.01 -3.86
N GLY A 101 -6.15 13.46 -2.94
CA GLY A 101 -7.36 12.77 -2.55
C GLY A 101 -7.32 12.31 -1.10
N ASP A 102 -8.19 11.34 -0.77
CA ASP A 102 -8.36 10.87 0.61
C ASP A 102 -8.04 9.37 0.76
N PRO A 103 -6.85 9.02 1.28
CA PRO A 103 -6.48 7.63 1.51
C PRO A 103 -7.34 6.89 2.53
N TYR A 104 -8.00 7.59 3.45
CA TYR A 104 -8.87 6.95 4.44
C TYR A 104 -10.06 6.24 3.82
N ILE A 105 -10.58 6.80 2.73
CA ILE A 105 -11.72 6.23 2.01
C ILE A 105 -11.29 5.50 0.73
N TRP A 106 -10.02 5.27 0.54
CA TRP A 106 -9.48 4.60 -0.64
C TRP A 106 -9.89 5.29 -1.94
N LYS A 107 -9.73 6.60 -1.96
CA LYS A 107 -10.07 7.43 -3.12
C LYS A 107 -9.01 8.50 -3.30
N TYR A 108 -7.90 8.12 -3.91
CA TYR A 108 -6.78 9.03 -4.11
C TYR A 108 -5.92 8.63 -5.30
N SER A 109 -5.05 9.54 -5.69
CA SER A 109 -4.09 9.33 -6.76
C SER A 109 -2.70 9.75 -6.30
N VAL A 110 -1.69 9.19 -6.93
CA VAL A 110 -0.29 9.55 -6.69
C VAL A 110 0.29 10.10 -7.98
N TYR A 111 0.90 11.27 -7.90
CA TYR A 111 1.49 11.98 -9.03
C TYR A 111 2.99 12.07 -8.89
N ARG A 112 3.67 11.93 -10.02
CA ARG A 112 5.06 12.31 -10.21
C ARG A 112 5.08 13.51 -11.14
N GLY A 113 5.18 14.73 -10.59
CA GLY A 113 4.97 15.95 -11.36
C GLY A 113 3.55 16.03 -11.89
N ALA A 114 3.39 16.16 -13.20
CA ALA A 114 2.08 16.21 -13.85
C ALA A 114 1.53 14.83 -14.23
N ILE A 115 2.29 13.76 -14.01
CA ILE A 115 1.92 12.40 -14.43
C ILE A 115 1.27 11.66 -13.26
N LYS A 116 0.03 11.17 -13.46
CA LYS A 116 -0.62 10.28 -12.51
C LYS A 116 -0.01 8.89 -12.68
N ILE A 117 0.69 8.40 -11.66
CA ILE A 117 1.36 7.11 -11.70
C ILE A 117 0.58 6.00 -11.01
N ILE A 118 -0.25 6.35 -10.02
CA ILE A 118 -1.09 5.40 -9.29
C ILE A 118 -2.47 6.02 -9.11
N ASP A 119 -3.51 5.22 -9.34
CA ASP A 119 -4.89 5.58 -9.03
C ASP A 119 -5.48 4.52 -8.12
N VAL A 120 -6.05 4.94 -6.99
CA VAL A 120 -6.62 4.05 -5.99
C VAL A 120 -8.09 4.39 -5.81
N ARG A 121 -8.96 3.39 -5.91
CA ARG A 121 -10.39 3.54 -5.68
C ARG A 121 -10.96 2.28 -5.06
N SER A 122 -12.12 2.42 -4.45
CA SER A 122 -12.84 1.32 -3.83
C SER A 122 -14.24 1.28 -4.44
N GLU A 123 -14.67 0.11 -4.90
CA GLU A 123 -15.98 -0.08 -5.50
C GLU A 123 -16.46 -1.51 -5.36
N PRO A 124 -17.79 -1.77 -5.49
CA PRO A 124 -18.29 -3.13 -5.58
C PRO A 124 -17.74 -3.80 -6.84
N TYR A 125 -16.82 -4.73 -6.67
CA TYR A 125 -16.20 -5.44 -7.78
C TYR A 125 -15.97 -6.90 -7.40
N LEU A 126 -16.38 -7.80 -8.29
CA LEU A 126 -16.15 -9.23 -8.10
C LEU A 126 -14.84 -9.63 -8.81
N ILE A 127 -13.83 -9.96 -8.02
CA ILE A 127 -12.58 -10.49 -8.56
C ILE A 127 -12.86 -11.83 -9.24
N PRO A 128 -12.43 -12.05 -10.50
CA PRO A 128 -12.68 -13.31 -11.19
C PRO A 128 -12.26 -14.53 -10.37
N GLY A 129 -13.13 -15.54 -10.30
CA GLY A 129 -12.86 -16.77 -9.55
C GLY A 129 -13.06 -16.66 -8.04
N GLN A 130 -13.39 -15.50 -7.51
CA GLN A 130 -13.62 -15.30 -6.09
C GLN A 130 -15.12 -15.37 -5.76
N ALA A 131 -15.43 -15.74 -4.52
CA ALA A 131 -16.80 -15.74 -4.04
C ALA A 131 -17.33 -14.31 -3.91
N LEU A 132 -18.65 -14.15 -4.07
CA LEU A 132 -19.31 -12.87 -3.83
C LEU A 132 -18.99 -12.35 -2.43
N ASN A 133 -18.58 -11.09 -2.36
CA ASN A 133 -18.21 -10.45 -1.11
C ASN A 133 -19.07 -9.21 -0.90
N LEU A 134 -19.55 -9.01 0.32
CA LEU A 134 -20.35 -7.85 0.69
C LEU A 134 -19.49 -6.60 0.91
N THR A 135 -18.18 -6.76 1.06
CA THR A 135 -17.26 -5.63 1.20
C THR A 135 -16.75 -5.19 -0.18
N PRO A 136 -16.39 -3.91 -0.33
CA PRO A 136 -15.85 -3.44 -1.59
C PRO A 136 -14.47 -4.05 -1.89
N THR A 137 -14.06 -3.90 -3.14
CA THR A 137 -12.73 -4.26 -3.62
C THR A 137 -11.94 -2.98 -3.85
N HIS A 138 -10.73 -2.93 -3.33
CA HIS A 138 -9.81 -1.83 -3.60
C HIS A 138 -9.06 -2.12 -4.89
N ILE A 139 -9.13 -1.18 -5.83
CA ILE A 139 -8.54 -1.31 -7.15
C ILE A 139 -7.40 -0.30 -7.28
N ILE A 140 -6.22 -0.80 -7.54
CA ILE A 140 -5.01 0.00 -7.69
C ILE A 140 -4.57 -0.09 -9.14
N THR A 141 -4.60 1.03 -9.85
CA THR A 141 -4.19 1.13 -11.25
C THR A 141 -2.85 1.83 -11.34
N PHE A 142 -1.92 1.27 -12.09
CA PHE A 142 -0.57 1.80 -12.26
C PHE A 142 -0.37 2.26 -13.70
N ASP A 143 0.41 3.32 -13.86
CA ASP A 143 0.77 3.84 -15.19
C ASP A 143 1.75 2.90 -15.91
N SER A 144 2.66 2.29 -15.17
CA SER A 144 3.73 1.45 -15.71
C SER A 144 3.94 0.18 -14.90
N GLU A 145 4.30 -0.92 -15.58
CA GLU A 145 4.69 -2.18 -14.93
C GLU A 145 5.85 -2.00 -13.96
N SER A 146 6.79 -1.11 -14.26
CA SER A 146 7.96 -0.87 -13.40
C SER A 146 7.58 -0.26 -12.05
N ASP A 147 6.40 0.34 -11.93
CA ASP A 147 5.94 0.97 -10.70
C ASP A 147 4.97 0.10 -9.89
N VAL A 148 4.62 -1.10 -10.36
CA VAL A 148 3.61 -1.94 -9.73
C VAL A 148 4.03 -2.34 -8.31
N LEU A 149 5.19 -2.94 -8.16
CA LEU A 149 5.60 -3.46 -6.85
C LEU A 149 5.89 -2.34 -5.85
N ILE A 150 6.65 -1.32 -6.24
CA ILE A 150 6.95 -0.20 -5.34
C ILE A 150 5.67 0.60 -5.04
N GLY A 151 4.79 0.75 -6.01
CA GLY A 151 3.51 1.44 -5.81
C GLY A 151 2.56 0.68 -4.89
N LEU A 152 2.47 -0.65 -5.02
CA LEU A 152 1.72 -1.49 -4.09
C LEU A 152 2.25 -1.34 -2.67
N THR A 153 3.57 -1.38 -2.53
CA THR A 153 4.24 -1.24 -1.23
C THR A 153 3.93 0.11 -0.60
N PHE A 154 3.95 1.17 -1.40
CA PHE A 154 3.59 2.52 -0.98
C PHE A 154 2.13 2.61 -0.51
N VAL A 155 1.20 2.03 -1.25
CA VAL A 155 -0.23 2.01 -0.88
C VAL A 155 -0.43 1.28 0.45
N LEU A 156 0.24 0.16 0.65
CA LEU A 156 0.19 -0.58 1.91
C LEU A 156 0.83 0.20 3.06
N ALA A 157 1.89 0.96 2.80
CA ALA A 157 2.51 1.82 3.80
C ALA A 157 1.56 2.92 4.28
N ILE A 158 0.85 3.57 3.36
CA ILE A 158 -0.18 4.56 3.72
C ILE A 158 -1.29 3.92 4.55
N TYR A 159 -1.76 2.75 4.14
CA TYR A 159 -2.80 2.04 4.89
C TYR A 159 -2.32 1.67 6.29
N ALA A 160 -1.10 1.16 6.44
CA ALA A 160 -0.52 0.82 7.74
C ALA A 160 -0.38 2.07 8.63
N LEU A 161 0.08 3.17 8.07
CA LEU A 161 0.21 4.44 8.77
C LEU A 161 -1.13 4.91 9.33
N ASN A 162 -2.22 4.73 8.58
CA ASN A 162 -3.56 5.09 9.02
C ASN A 162 -4.13 4.09 10.03
N LYS A 163 -3.87 2.81 9.85
CA LYS A 163 -4.37 1.72 10.70
C LYS A 163 -3.71 1.73 12.08
N TYR A 164 -2.40 1.89 12.14
CA TYR A 164 -1.61 1.82 13.37
C TYR A 164 -1.35 3.21 13.96
N ARG A 165 -2.41 4.00 14.07
CA ARG A 165 -2.36 5.28 14.76
C ARG A 165 -2.30 5.07 16.26
N TYR A 166 -1.39 5.75 16.86
CA TYR A 166 -1.29 5.82 18.32
C TYR A 166 -1.64 7.23 18.82
#